data_3ab3f2b8722fdd49e81395b369a14e84
#
_entry.id   3ab3f2b8722fdd49e81395b369a14e84
#
_cell.length_a   1.000
_cell.length_b   1.000
_cell.length_c   1.000
_cell.angle_alpha   90.00
_cell.angle_beta   90.00
_cell.angle_gamma   90.00
#
_symmetry.space_group_name_H-M   'P 1'
#
loop_
_entity.id
_entity.type
_entity.pdbx_description
1 polymer ?
#
loop_
_entity_poly.entity_id
_entity_poly.type
_entity_poly.pdbx_seq_one_letter_code
_entity_poly.pdbx_strand_id
1 'polypeptide(L)'
;EESFKALNVSKIELLHLHDPEHAKTLSEITGPKGALAELFRMKDEGLCDAVGLAAGRVDIMMPLLRDWDFDAIITHNRYTLVNRNAEEMMDLCMERGIAVLNAAPYASGVLAKGSASNAPYAYQKATDDVLAPVKAIERICAKYDIAPGAAALQFSMRDRRVLSTVIGISKPERIAQTIDWARLPIPQAAWDELLA
;
A
#
# COMPACT_ATOMS: atom_id res chain seq x y z
N GLU A 1 9.28 1.01 25.24
CA GLU A 1 8.49 0.87 26.48
C GLU A 1 7.23 1.75 26.48
N GLU A 2 7.31 3.03 26.08
CA GLU A 2 6.16 3.95 26.05
C GLU A 2 5.06 3.45 25.11
N SER A 3 5.42 2.94 23.92
CA SER A 3 4.47 2.40 22.95
C SER A 3 3.72 1.18 23.50
N PHE A 4 4.40 0.29 24.21
CA PHE A 4 3.76 -0.88 24.85
C PHE A 4 2.75 -0.45 25.92
N LYS A 5 3.11 0.54 26.73
CA LYS A 5 2.18 1.12 27.72
C LYS A 5 0.98 1.79 27.06
N ALA A 6 1.21 2.59 26.02
CA ALA A 6 0.15 3.30 25.31
C ALA A 6 -0.82 2.35 24.60
N LEU A 7 -0.31 1.27 24.03
CA LEU A 7 -1.10 0.23 23.35
C LEU A 7 -1.68 -0.80 24.32
N ASN A 8 -1.25 -0.81 25.58
CA ASN A 8 -1.61 -1.81 26.58
C ASN A 8 -1.31 -3.26 26.12
N VAL A 9 -0.13 -3.46 25.53
CA VAL A 9 0.34 -4.75 25.06
C VAL A 9 1.72 -5.05 25.63
N SER A 10 2.06 -6.34 25.76
CA SER A 10 3.39 -6.79 26.20
C SER A 10 4.33 -7.09 25.03
N LYS A 11 3.78 -7.25 23.81
CA LYS A 11 4.49 -7.62 22.59
C LYS A 11 3.77 -7.03 21.38
N ILE A 12 4.49 -6.79 20.31
CA ILE A 12 3.97 -6.35 19.02
C ILE A 12 4.09 -7.50 18.03
N GLU A 13 3.03 -7.82 17.30
CA GLU A 13 3.04 -8.90 16.31
C GLU A 13 3.88 -8.53 15.09
N LEU A 14 3.72 -7.30 14.58
CA LEU A 14 4.46 -6.82 13.41
C LEU A 14 4.89 -5.36 13.61
N LEU A 15 6.21 -5.14 13.65
CA LEU A 15 6.81 -3.81 13.82
C LEU A 15 7.46 -3.35 12.50
N HIS A 16 7.09 -2.17 12.01
CA HIS A 16 7.64 -1.62 10.77
C HIS A 16 8.64 -0.51 11.01
N LEU A 17 9.73 -0.51 10.23
CA LEU A 17 10.47 0.72 9.95
C LEU A 17 9.65 1.57 8.98
N HIS A 18 9.24 2.75 9.42
CA HIS A 18 8.35 3.64 8.68
C HIS A 18 9.10 4.79 8.04
N ASP A 19 8.79 5.06 6.77
CA ASP A 19 9.31 6.18 5.97
C ASP A 19 10.85 6.37 6.06
N PRO A 20 11.66 5.33 5.74
CA PRO A 20 13.11 5.42 5.74
C PRO A 20 13.64 6.50 4.79
N GLU A 21 12.86 6.94 3.81
CA GLU A 21 13.17 8.05 2.91
C GLU A 21 13.35 9.41 3.58
N HIS A 22 12.95 9.55 4.83
CA HIS A 22 13.16 10.77 5.63
C HIS A 22 14.52 10.84 6.32
N ALA A 23 15.29 9.75 6.34
CA ALA A 23 16.66 9.78 6.84
C ALA A 23 17.56 10.62 5.91
N LYS A 24 18.53 11.33 6.50
CA LYS A 24 19.47 12.14 5.73
C LYS A 24 20.37 11.31 4.83
N THR A 25 20.73 10.11 5.29
CA THR A 25 21.54 9.16 4.54
C THR A 25 21.06 7.74 4.77
N LEU A 26 21.27 6.87 3.79
CA LEU A 26 20.92 5.45 3.94
C LEU A 26 21.73 4.77 5.07
N SER A 27 22.95 5.24 5.35
CA SER A 27 23.79 4.72 6.43
C SER A 27 23.24 4.96 7.84
N GLU A 28 22.39 5.99 8.03
CA GLU A 28 21.66 6.19 9.30
C GLU A 28 20.66 5.05 9.57
N ILE A 29 20.20 4.40 8.51
CA ILE A 29 19.25 3.30 8.59
C ILE A 29 19.99 1.96 8.64
N THR A 30 20.97 1.75 7.76
CA THR A 30 21.64 0.46 7.53
C THR A 30 22.91 0.26 8.35
N GLY A 31 23.44 1.31 8.99
CA GLY A 31 24.65 1.24 9.79
C GLY A 31 24.52 0.35 11.03
N PRO A 32 25.64 -0.04 11.68
CA PRO A 32 25.64 -0.96 12.84
C PRO A 32 24.83 -0.46 14.05
N LYS A 33 24.55 0.83 14.13
CA LYS A 33 23.71 1.47 15.14
C LYS A 33 22.49 2.13 14.50
N GLY A 34 22.15 1.74 13.27
CA GLY A 34 21.05 2.28 12.51
C GLY A 34 19.70 1.68 12.91
N ALA A 35 18.64 2.26 12.38
CA ALA A 35 17.29 1.87 12.71
C ALA A 35 16.98 0.40 12.38
N LEU A 36 17.59 -0.16 11.31
CA LEU A 36 17.38 -1.57 10.95
C LEU A 36 18.06 -2.51 11.96
N ALA A 37 19.31 -2.23 12.36
CA ALA A 37 19.98 -3.04 13.36
C ALA A 37 19.16 -3.11 14.65
N GLU A 38 18.56 -1.99 15.06
CA GLU A 38 17.71 -1.92 16.24
C GLU A 38 16.38 -2.67 16.03
N LEU A 39 15.76 -2.53 14.87
CA LEU A 39 14.51 -3.22 14.52
C LEU A 39 14.67 -4.75 14.60
N PHE A 40 15.74 -5.28 14.00
CA PHE A 40 16.02 -6.72 14.02
C PHE A 40 16.42 -7.20 15.41
N ARG A 41 17.18 -6.41 16.18
CA ARG A 41 17.47 -6.71 17.59
C ARG A 41 16.19 -6.85 18.42
N MET A 42 15.20 -5.98 18.20
CA MET A 42 13.90 -6.07 18.88
C MET A 42 13.17 -7.38 18.56
N LYS A 43 13.27 -7.88 17.33
CA LYS A 43 12.72 -9.19 16.94
C LYS A 43 13.47 -10.31 17.67
N ASP A 44 14.80 -10.28 17.68
CA ASP A 44 15.64 -11.30 18.34
C ASP A 44 15.39 -11.35 19.85
N GLU A 45 15.12 -10.21 20.49
CA GLU A 45 14.74 -10.11 21.91
C GLU A 45 13.28 -10.50 22.20
N GLY A 46 12.51 -10.82 21.17
CA GLY A 46 11.11 -11.21 21.32
C GLY A 46 10.14 -10.08 21.67
N LEU A 47 10.54 -8.82 21.45
CA LEU A 47 9.67 -7.65 21.63
C LEU A 47 8.65 -7.52 20.49
N CYS A 48 8.95 -8.07 19.33
CA CYS A 48 8.01 -8.26 18.23
C CYS A 48 8.19 -9.64 17.60
N ASP A 49 7.14 -10.16 16.93
CA ASP A 49 7.18 -11.46 16.24
C ASP A 49 7.77 -11.33 14.85
N ALA A 50 7.47 -10.23 14.18
CA ALA A 50 7.85 -9.96 12.81
C ALA A 50 8.28 -8.51 12.63
N VAL A 51 9.13 -8.28 11.64
CA VAL A 51 9.62 -6.95 11.27
C VAL A 51 9.29 -6.63 9.83
N GLY A 52 8.93 -5.38 9.58
CA GLY A 52 8.52 -4.93 8.25
C GLY A 52 9.12 -3.60 7.84
N LEU A 53 8.92 -3.26 6.59
CA LEU A 53 9.29 -1.99 5.98
C LEU A 53 8.04 -1.30 5.44
N ALA A 54 7.80 -0.04 5.82
CA ALA A 54 6.64 0.71 5.38
C ALA A 54 7.05 2.03 4.74
N ALA A 55 6.84 2.18 3.43
CA ALA A 55 7.24 3.37 2.69
C ALA A 55 6.47 3.56 1.38
N GLY A 56 6.60 4.77 0.81
CA GLY A 56 6.06 5.13 -0.50
C GLY A 56 7.11 5.12 -1.62
N ARG A 57 8.40 5.02 -1.32
CA ARG A 57 9.48 5.11 -2.30
C ARG A 57 10.07 3.74 -2.61
N VAL A 58 9.67 3.17 -3.75
CA VAL A 58 10.14 1.85 -4.22
C VAL A 58 11.66 1.83 -4.41
N ASP A 59 12.25 2.90 -4.90
CA ASP A 59 13.71 3.04 -5.10
C ASP A 59 14.51 2.98 -3.79
N ILE A 60 13.91 3.38 -2.68
CA ILE A 60 14.49 3.25 -1.33
C ILE A 60 14.23 1.85 -0.76
N MET A 61 13.03 1.30 -0.98
CA MET A 61 12.66 -0.01 -0.45
C MET A 61 13.45 -1.16 -1.11
N MET A 62 13.64 -1.12 -2.43
CA MET A 62 14.26 -2.21 -3.19
C MET A 62 15.65 -2.61 -2.69
N PRO A 63 16.63 -1.69 -2.47
CA PRO A 63 17.92 -2.04 -1.89
C PRO A 63 17.79 -2.68 -0.50
N LEU A 64 16.95 -2.11 0.35
CA LEU A 64 16.73 -2.63 1.70
C LEU A 64 16.13 -4.04 1.68
N LEU A 65 15.19 -4.29 0.78
CA LEU A 65 14.58 -5.60 0.62
C LEU A 65 15.52 -6.66 0.04
N ARG A 66 16.59 -6.28 -0.67
CA ARG A 66 17.62 -7.21 -1.14
C ARG A 66 18.58 -7.62 -0.03
N ASP A 67 18.89 -6.71 0.88
CA ASP A 67 19.96 -6.85 1.85
C ASP A 67 19.48 -7.31 3.24
N TRP A 68 18.18 -7.20 3.54
CA TRP A 68 17.60 -7.47 4.86
C TRP A 68 16.41 -8.42 4.78
N ASP A 69 16.27 -9.31 5.77
CA ASP A 69 15.24 -10.36 5.82
C ASP A 69 13.97 -9.89 6.53
N PHE A 70 13.24 -8.97 5.88
CA PHE A 70 11.94 -8.53 6.36
C PHE A 70 10.89 -9.63 6.23
N ASP A 71 9.92 -9.63 7.15
CA ASP A 71 8.76 -10.52 7.11
C ASP A 71 7.60 -9.91 6.30
N ALA A 72 7.50 -8.58 6.27
CA ALA A 72 6.42 -7.89 5.57
C ALA A 72 6.84 -6.51 5.03
N ILE A 73 6.08 -6.02 4.05
CA ILE A 73 6.12 -4.62 3.62
C ILE A 73 4.74 -3.98 3.63
N ILE A 74 4.70 -2.67 3.86
CA ILE A 74 3.58 -1.81 3.47
C ILE A 74 4.07 -0.87 2.38
N THR A 75 3.42 -0.91 1.21
CA THR A 75 3.60 0.10 0.16
C THR A 75 2.31 0.87 -0.07
N HIS A 76 2.40 2.15 -0.41
CA HIS A 76 1.20 2.97 -0.63
C HIS A 76 1.29 3.80 -1.91
N ASN A 77 0.15 3.93 -2.61
CA ASN A 77 0.04 4.67 -3.88
C ASN A 77 0.98 4.19 -5.00
N ARG A 78 1.59 3.00 -4.90
CA ARG A 78 2.52 2.44 -5.89
C ARG A 78 1.99 1.20 -6.60
N TYR A 79 0.88 0.64 -6.10
CA TYR A 79 0.15 -0.43 -6.76
C TYR A 79 -1.35 -0.12 -6.74
N THR A 80 -1.80 0.57 -7.77
CA THR A 80 -3.17 1.02 -7.99
C THR A 80 -3.52 0.92 -9.47
N LEU A 81 -4.78 1.12 -9.87
CA LEU A 81 -5.16 1.17 -11.29
C LEU A 81 -4.44 2.25 -12.11
N VAL A 82 -3.91 3.30 -11.47
CA VAL A 82 -3.20 4.41 -12.14
C VAL A 82 -1.69 4.40 -11.90
N ASN A 83 -1.18 3.50 -11.09
CA ASN A 83 0.26 3.41 -10.81
C ASN A 83 0.64 1.98 -10.45
N ARG A 84 1.54 1.36 -11.21
CA ARG A 84 2.01 -0.02 -11.04
C ARG A 84 3.52 -0.11 -10.73
N ASN A 85 4.12 0.98 -10.24
CA ASN A 85 5.57 1.04 -10.01
C ASN A 85 6.09 0.06 -8.95
N ALA A 86 5.21 -0.56 -8.16
CA ALA A 86 5.59 -1.56 -7.16
C ALA A 86 5.65 -3.00 -7.71
N GLU A 87 5.35 -3.26 -8.98
CA GLU A 87 5.26 -4.64 -9.50
C GLU A 87 6.56 -5.44 -9.31
N GLU A 88 7.71 -4.90 -9.71
CA GLU A 88 9.01 -5.57 -9.53
C GLU A 88 9.31 -5.83 -8.04
N MET A 89 9.00 -4.87 -7.18
CA MET A 89 9.17 -5.03 -5.74
C MET A 89 8.27 -6.13 -5.16
N MET A 90 7.03 -6.21 -5.62
CA MET A 90 6.08 -7.25 -5.19
C MET A 90 6.51 -8.64 -5.69
N ASP A 91 7.10 -8.74 -6.88
CA ASP A 91 7.68 -9.99 -7.38
C ASP A 91 8.87 -10.43 -6.52
N LEU A 92 9.78 -9.53 -6.19
CA LEU A 92 10.89 -9.80 -5.26
C LEU A 92 10.37 -10.24 -3.88
N CYS A 93 9.34 -9.58 -3.36
CA CYS A 93 8.73 -9.97 -2.09
C CYS A 93 8.16 -11.39 -2.14
N MET A 94 7.47 -11.73 -3.22
CA MET A 94 6.92 -13.08 -3.42
C MET A 94 8.01 -14.14 -3.48
N GLU A 95 9.09 -13.90 -4.22
CA GLU A 95 10.24 -14.79 -4.33
C GLU A 95 10.91 -15.03 -2.97
N ARG A 96 10.95 -14.01 -2.12
CA ARG A 96 11.58 -14.06 -0.79
C ARG A 96 10.63 -14.46 0.34
N GLY A 97 9.36 -14.71 0.06
CA GLY A 97 8.35 -15.03 1.08
C GLY A 97 7.99 -13.85 1.98
N ILE A 98 8.17 -12.61 1.52
CA ILE A 98 7.85 -11.38 2.25
C ILE A 98 6.39 -11.03 1.98
N ALA A 99 5.61 -10.85 3.04
CA ALA A 99 4.20 -10.49 2.94
C ALA A 99 4.02 -9.04 2.43
N VAL A 100 3.14 -8.83 1.44
CA VAL A 100 2.84 -7.50 0.90
C VAL A 100 1.50 -7.00 1.42
N LEU A 101 1.52 -5.86 2.11
CA LEU A 101 0.34 -5.10 2.47
C LEU A 101 0.27 -3.88 1.53
N ASN A 102 -0.72 -3.86 0.64
CA ASN A 102 -0.91 -2.75 -0.30
C ASN A 102 -1.86 -1.71 0.28
N ALA A 103 -1.34 -0.52 0.56
CA ALA A 103 -2.12 0.58 1.13
C ALA A 103 -2.51 1.62 0.08
N ALA A 104 -3.56 2.38 0.39
CA ALA A 104 -4.10 3.45 -0.45
C ALA A 104 -4.50 3.00 -1.88
N PRO A 105 -5.28 1.92 -2.05
CA PRO A 105 -5.70 1.41 -3.36
C PRO A 105 -6.49 2.45 -4.17
N TYR A 106 -7.08 3.44 -3.50
CA TYR A 106 -7.85 4.53 -4.13
C TYR A 106 -6.98 5.68 -4.67
N ALA A 107 -5.65 5.50 -4.78
CA ALA A 107 -4.73 6.54 -5.24
C ALA A 107 -4.97 7.87 -4.51
N SER A 108 -4.76 7.87 -3.18
CA SER A 108 -5.06 9.01 -2.27
C SER A 108 -6.53 9.46 -2.29
N GLY A 109 -7.43 8.63 -2.77
CA GLY A 109 -8.88 8.87 -2.80
C GLY A 109 -9.41 9.37 -4.14
N VAL A 110 -8.58 9.66 -5.14
CA VAL A 110 -9.06 10.14 -6.44
C VAL A 110 -9.91 9.10 -7.17
N LEU A 111 -9.59 7.81 -7.06
CA LEU A 111 -10.37 6.72 -7.67
C LEU A 111 -11.70 6.45 -6.93
N ALA A 112 -11.81 6.86 -5.66
CA ALA A 112 -13.06 6.70 -4.90
C ALA A 112 -13.98 7.92 -4.99
N LYS A 113 -13.41 9.13 -5.15
CA LYS A 113 -14.15 10.38 -5.17
C LYS A 113 -14.43 10.91 -6.57
N GLY A 114 -13.68 10.42 -7.55
CA GLY A 114 -13.74 10.84 -8.94
C GLY A 114 -12.79 11.99 -9.30
N SER A 115 -12.48 12.10 -10.60
CA SER A 115 -11.56 13.09 -11.17
C SER A 115 -12.00 14.54 -10.96
N ALA A 116 -13.31 14.79 -10.79
CA ALA A 116 -13.87 16.12 -10.56
C ALA A 116 -13.78 16.58 -9.09
N SER A 117 -13.33 15.74 -8.15
CA SER A 117 -13.45 15.98 -6.71
C SER A 117 -12.34 16.83 -6.11
N ASN A 118 -11.38 17.34 -6.87
CA ASN A 118 -10.17 17.99 -6.36
C ASN A 118 -9.41 17.17 -5.29
N ALA A 119 -9.60 15.86 -5.26
CA ALA A 119 -8.88 14.99 -4.33
C ALA A 119 -7.37 15.05 -4.61
N PRO A 120 -6.52 15.10 -3.56
CA PRO A 120 -5.09 15.08 -3.76
C PRO A 120 -4.64 13.71 -4.32
N TYR A 121 -3.51 13.69 -5.03
CA TYR A 121 -2.80 12.47 -5.38
C TYR A 121 -1.42 12.50 -4.74
N ALA A 122 -1.08 11.43 -4.02
CA ALA A 122 0.19 11.31 -3.29
C ALA A 122 0.52 12.59 -2.47
N TYR A 123 -0.48 13.12 -1.76
CA TYR A 123 -0.42 14.33 -0.92
C TYR A 123 -0.24 15.66 -1.66
N GLN A 124 -0.32 15.66 -2.99
CA GLN A 124 -0.21 16.86 -3.83
C GLN A 124 -1.49 17.07 -4.64
N LYS A 125 -1.67 18.27 -5.19
CA LYS A 125 -2.78 18.53 -6.12
C LYS A 125 -2.61 17.63 -7.34
N ALA A 126 -3.67 16.91 -7.71
CA ALA A 126 -3.66 16.07 -8.90
C ALA A 126 -3.49 16.94 -10.16
N THR A 127 -2.50 16.59 -11.00
CA THR A 127 -2.26 17.22 -12.30
C THR A 127 -3.12 16.58 -13.39
N ASP A 128 -3.22 17.22 -14.55
CA ASP A 128 -3.99 16.68 -15.68
C ASP A 128 -3.46 15.31 -16.14
N ASP A 129 -2.14 15.08 -16.06
CA ASP A 129 -1.51 13.81 -16.40
C ASP A 129 -1.97 12.67 -15.48
N VAL A 130 -2.15 12.95 -14.18
CA VAL A 130 -2.70 11.99 -13.22
C VAL A 130 -4.20 11.79 -13.42
N LEU A 131 -4.93 12.85 -13.79
CA LEU A 131 -6.38 12.80 -13.97
C LEU A 131 -6.80 12.15 -15.30
N ALA A 132 -5.97 12.16 -16.33
CA ALA A 132 -6.31 11.52 -17.61
C ALA A 132 -6.54 10.01 -17.47
N PRO A 133 -5.67 9.21 -16.82
CA PRO A 133 -5.94 7.80 -16.54
C PRO A 133 -7.19 7.60 -15.66
N VAL A 134 -7.41 8.45 -14.66
CA VAL A 134 -8.61 8.36 -13.81
C VAL A 134 -9.88 8.53 -14.63
N LYS A 135 -9.94 9.54 -15.52
CA LYS A 135 -11.07 9.74 -16.42
C LYS A 135 -11.29 8.57 -17.38
N ALA A 136 -10.22 7.89 -17.81
CA ALA A 136 -10.35 6.69 -18.64
C ALA A 136 -10.98 5.54 -17.84
N ILE A 137 -10.54 5.31 -16.61
CA ILE A 137 -11.11 4.32 -15.69
C ILE A 137 -12.58 4.63 -15.41
N GLU A 138 -12.94 5.90 -15.15
CA GLU A 138 -14.33 6.32 -14.94
C GLU A 138 -15.24 5.98 -16.14
N ARG A 139 -14.77 6.21 -17.37
CA ARG A 139 -15.52 5.88 -18.59
C ARG A 139 -15.74 4.37 -18.74
N ILE A 140 -14.70 3.57 -18.48
CA ILE A 140 -14.81 2.11 -18.51
C ILE A 140 -15.79 1.64 -17.43
N CYS A 141 -15.63 2.12 -16.21
CA CYS A 141 -16.52 1.76 -15.10
C CYS A 141 -18.00 2.14 -15.39
N ALA A 142 -18.24 3.33 -15.96
CA ALA A 142 -19.58 3.76 -16.33
C ALA A 142 -20.21 2.85 -17.40
N LYS A 143 -19.44 2.33 -18.37
CA LYS A 143 -19.92 1.39 -19.38
C LYS A 143 -20.48 0.09 -18.78
N TYR A 144 -19.95 -0.34 -17.64
CA TYR A 144 -20.31 -1.59 -16.97
C TYR A 144 -21.14 -1.38 -15.68
N ASP A 145 -21.57 -0.15 -15.40
CA ASP A 145 -22.28 0.22 -14.17
C ASP A 145 -21.49 -0.15 -12.88
N ILE A 146 -20.20 0.12 -12.89
CA ILE A 146 -19.27 -0.17 -11.78
C ILE A 146 -18.81 1.13 -11.12
N ALA A 147 -18.82 1.18 -9.80
CA ALA A 147 -18.16 2.27 -9.08
C ALA A 147 -16.64 2.20 -9.29
N PRO A 148 -15.94 3.29 -9.72
CA PRO A 148 -14.48 3.26 -9.88
C PRO A 148 -13.74 2.86 -8.60
N GLY A 149 -14.26 3.22 -7.42
CA GLY A 149 -13.73 2.77 -6.14
C GLY A 149 -13.79 1.26 -5.93
N ALA A 150 -14.84 0.59 -6.43
CA ALA A 150 -14.93 -0.87 -6.37
C ALA A 150 -13.85 -1.53 -7.25
N ALA A 151 -13.69 -1.03 -8.48
CA ALA A 151 -12.63 -1.50 -9.37
C ALA A 151 -11.22 -1.28 -8.76
N ALA A 152 -10.97 -0.11 -8.18
CA ALA A 152 -9.69 0.21 -7.54
C ALA A 152 -9.39 -0.67 -6.32
N LEU A 153 -10.39 -0.93 -5.48
CA LEU A 153 -10.27 -1.82 -4.33
C LEU A 153 -9.97 -3.26 -4.77
N GLN A 154 -10.79 -3.78 -5.68
CA GLN A 154 -10.65 -5.14 -6.15
C GLN A 154 -9.41 -5.36 -7.02
N PHE A 155 -8.87 -4.33 -7.69
CA PHE A 155 -7.58 -4.40 -8.36
C PHE A 155 -6.48 -4.83 -7.40
N SER A 156 -6.42 -4.23 -6.21
CA SER A 156 -5.47 -4.63 -5.17
C SER A 156 -5.77 -6.02 -4.61
N MET A 157 -7.03 -6.29 -4.30
CA MET A 157 -7.44 -7.55 -3.64
C MET A 157 -7.30 -8.79 -4.52
N ARG A 158 -7.35 -8.66 -5.85
CA ARG A 158 -7.27 -9.79 -6.79
C ARG A 158 -5.84 -10.26 -7.07
N ASP A 159 -4.83 -9.45 -6.74
CA ASP A 159 -3.44 -9.81 -6.95
C ASP A 159 -2.96 -10.78 -5.86
N ARG A 160 -2.53 -11.97 -6.28
CA ARG A 160 -2.07 -13.02 -5.38
C ARG A 160 -0.83 -12.65 -4.56
N ARG A 161 -0.09 -11.61 -4.98
CA ARG A 161 1.09 -11.09 -4.27
C ARG A 161 0.68 -10.23 -3.07
N VAL A 162 -0.55 -9.71 -3.06
CA VAL A 162 -1.08 -8.85 -1.99
C VAL A 162 -1.73 -9.72 -0.93
N LEU A 163 -1.11 -9.81 0.25
CA LEU A 163 -1.68 -10.51 1.39
C LEU A 163 -2.86 -9.75 2.00
N SER A 164 -2.74 -8.42 2.08
CA SER A 164 -3.79 -7.57 2.65
C SER A 164 -3.83 -6.20 1.97
N THR A 165 -5.05 -5.71 1.73
CA THR A 165 -5.28 -4.35 1.22
C THR A 165 -5.68 -3.43 2.37
N VAL A 166 -4.85 -2.40 2.61
CA VAL A 166 -5.04 -1.45 3.72
C VAL A 166 -5.76 -0.20 3.25
N ILE A 167 -6.90 0.09 3.86
CA ILE A 167 -7.79 1.17 3.44
C ILE A 167 -7.96 2.20 4.56
N GLY A 168 -7.76 3.47 4.23
CA GLY A 168 -8.10 4.57 5.13
C GLY A 168 -9.61 4.87 5.09
N ILE A 169 -10.28 4.78 6.23
CA ILE A 169 -11.71 5.11 6.39
C ILE A 169 -11.85 6.25 7.39
N SER A 170 -12.39 7.37 6.93
CA SER A 170 -12.56 8.58 7.75
C SER A 170 -13.98 8.77 8.32
N LYS A 171 -14.93 7.93 7.90
CA LYS A 171 -16.35 8.01 8.33
C LYS A 171 -16.92 6.60 8.47
N PRO A 172 -17.69 6.30 9.54
CA PRO A 172 -18.26 4.97 9.77
C PRO A 172 -19.11 4.45 8.61
N GLU A 173 -19.86 5.33 7.93
CA GLU A 173 -20.76 4.97 6.82
C GLU A 173 -19.99 4.36 5.62
N ARG A 174 -18.71 4.70 5.49
CA ARG A 174 -17.85 4.16 4.42
C ARG A 174 -17.42 2.73 4.65
N ILE A 175 -17.59 2.18 5.85
CA ILE A 175 -17.28 0.77 6.12
C ILE A 175 -18.21 -0.11 5.30
N ALA A 176 -19.52 0.11 5.39
CA ALA A 176 -20.50 -0.64 4.61
C ALA A 176 -20.24 -0.50 3.10
N GLN A 177 -20.05 0.73 2.60
CA GLN A 177 -19.71 0.96 1.20
C GLN A 177 -18.45 0.20 0.76
N THR A 178 -17.41 0.16 1.58
CA THR A 178 -16.16 -0.55 1.27
C THR A 178 -16.40 -2.06 1.17
N ILE A 179 -17.21 -2.62 2.07
CA ILE A 179 -17.57 -4.04 2.04
C ILE A 179 -18.40 -4.37 0.79
N ASP A 180 -19.35 -3.51 0.43
CA ASP A 180 -20.14 -3.66 -0.79
C ASP A 180 -19.24 -3.60 -2.05
N TRP A 181 -18.30 -2.67 -2.09
CA TRP A 181 -17.33 -2.56 -3.18
C TRP A 181 -16.41 -3.77 -3.28
N ALA A 182 -15.97 -4.32 -2.16
CA ALA A 182 -15.15 -5.53 -2.15
C ALA A 182 -15.86 -6.76 -2.71
N ARG A 183 -17.20 -6.78 -2.63
CA ARG A 183 -18.05 -7.90 -3.05
C ARG A 183 -18.76 -7.66 -4.38
N LEU A 184 -18.71 -6.46 -4.93
CA LEU A 184 -19.37 -6.11 -6.18
C LEU A 184 -18.89 -7.03 -7.31
N PRO A 185 -19.76 -7.74 -8.02
CA PRO A 185 -19.35 -8.52 -9.18
C PRO A 185 -18.86 -7.61 -10.31
N ILE A 186 -17.60 -7.75 -10.70
CA ILE A 186 -17.01 -7.01 -11.83
C ILE A 186 -16.80 -7.99 -12.97
N PRO A 187 -17.47 -7.79 -14.14
CA PRO A 187 -17.33 -8.68 -15.29
C PRO A 187 -15.90 -8.75 -15.82
N GLN A 188 -15.49 -9.91 -16.34
CA GLN A 188 -14.15 -10.07 -16.92
C GLN A 188 -13.88 -9.08 -18.06
N ALA A 189 -14.88 -8.79 -18.89
CA ALA A 189 -14.75 -7.81 -19.96
C ALA A 189 -14.41 -6.39 -19.45
N ALA A 190 -14.90 -6.01 -18.24
CA ALA A 190 -14.51 -4.74 -17.62
C ALA A 190 -13.04 -4.78 -17.16
N TRP A 191 -12.60 -5.92 -16.61
CA TRP A 191 -11.19 -6.10 -16.24
C TRP A 191 -10.26 -6.07 -17.43
N ASP A 192 -10.65 -6.66 -18.55
CA ASP A 192 -9.85 -6.66 -19.78
C ASP A 192 -9.63 -5.24 -20.30
N GLU A 193 -10.64 -4.36 -20.20
CA GLU A 193 -10.51 -2.95 -20.58
C GLU A 193 -9.77 -2.11 -19.53
N LEU A 194 -9.93 -2.40 -18.22
CA LEU A 194 -9.25 -1.66 -17.14
C LEU A 194 -7.75 -1.97 -17.06
N LEU A 195 -7.34 -3.13 -17.56
CA LEU A 195 -5.96 -3.59 -17.48
C LEU A 195 -5.19 -3.45 -18.80
N ALA A 196 -5.88 -3.11 -19.91
CA ALA A 196 -5.26 -2.84 -21.21
C ALA A 196 -4.45 -1.55 -21.18
#